data_499ea1c27a31fa7aa50d9467b1216f60
#
_entry.id   499ea1c27a31fa7aa50d9467b1216f60
#
_cell.length_a   1.000
_cell.length_b   1.000
_cell.length_c   1.000
_cell.angle_alpha   90.00
_cell.angle_beta   90.00
_cell.angle_gamma   90.00
#
_symmetry.space_group_name_H-M   'P 1'
#
loop_
_entity.id
_entity.type
_entity.pdbx_description
1 polymer ?
#
loop_
_entity_poly.entity_id
_entity_poly.type
_entity_poly.pdbx_seq_one_letter_code
_entity_poly.pdbx_strand_id
1 'polypeptide(L)'
;MKRILIFLMAIVTLAVTSPVFAAKRSIMELPLFERAVLIIKKFETLHKPRHWPYVGYGHQVQPGEPYRRGCQLTEAQADALLRKDLAKFCALYSQYGKD
;
A
#
# COMPACT_ATOMS: atom_id res chain seq x y z
N MET A 1 0.50 7.43 -14.59
CA MET A 1 0.38 7.74 -14.41
C MET A 1 0.71 8.48 -13.98
N LYS A 2 0.71 8.72 -13.57
CA LYS A 2 0.93 9.52 -13.17
C LYS A 2 0.29 10.37 -13.49
N ARG A 3 -0.14 10.60 -14.04
CA ARG A 3 -0.72 11.46 -14.61
C ARG A 3 -2.00 11.50 -14.23
N ILE A 4 -2.43 10.68 -13.97
CA ILE A 4 -3.63 10.51 -13.65
C ILE A 4 -4.10 11.37 -12.70
N LEU A 5 -3.63 11.33 -11.72
CA LEU A 5 -4.11 12.09 -10.79
C LEU A 5 -3.99 13.39 -11.20
N ILE A 6 -3.27 13.59 -12.05
CA ILE A 6 -3.12 14.76 -12.46
C ILE A 6 -4.27 15.37 -13.01
N PHE A 7 -4.91 14.80 -13.76
CA PHE A 7 -5.94 15.39 -14.35
C PHE A 7 -7.00 15.67 -13.54
N LEU A 8 -7.18 14.96 -12.79
CA LEU A 8 -8.26 15.12 -12.09
C LEU A 8 -8.10 16.31 -11.38
N MET A 9 -7.04 16.66 -11.07
CA MET A 9 -6.90 17.70 -10.38
C MET A 9 -7.21 18.80 -11.09
N ALA A 10 -7.06 18.77 -12.18
CA ALA A 10 -7.27 19.88 -12.92
C ALA A 10 -8.57 20.41 -12.69
N ILE A 11 -9.41 19.71 -12.68
CA ILE A 11 -10.62 20.13 -12.56
C ILE A 11 -10.91 20.77 -11.43
N VAL A 12 -10.59 20.38 -10.52
CA VAL A 12 -10.94 20.90 -9.43
C VAL A 12 -10.51 22.12 -9.18
N THR A 13 -9.79 22.47 -9.80
CA THR A 13 -9.36 23.60 -9.54
C THR A 13 -10.12 24.55 -8.96
N LEU A 14 -10.84 24.76 -9.15
CA LEU A 14 -11.54 25.72 -8.70
C LEU A 14 -11.69 25.83 -7.42
N ALA A 15 -12.04 25.45 -7.13
CA ALA A 15 -12.41 25.57 -5.98
C ALA A 15 -11.70 25.62 -5.04
N VAL A 16 -11.50 25.55 -5.20
CA VAL A 16 -11.02 25.59 -4.35
C VAL A 16 -10.03 25.17 -3.99
N THR A 17 -9.72 25.07 -4.39
CA THR A 17 -8.68 24.97 -3.80
C THR A 17 -8.63 23.94 -2.88
N SER A 18 -9.47 23.75 -2.12
CA SER A 18 -9.39 22.78 -1.14
C SER A 18 -9.03 21.45 -1.69
N PRO A 19 -9.61 20.98 -2.69
CA PRO A 19 -9.30 19.66 -3.19
C PRO A 19 -7.85 19.56 -3.57
N VAL A 20 -7.34 20.61 -4.10
CA VAL A 20 -5.99 20.57 -4.51
C VAL A 20 -5.09 20.47 -3.31
N PHE A 21 -5.44 21.12 -2.26
CA PHE A 21 -4.63 21.07 -1.12
C PHE A 21 -4.70 19.69 -0.54
N ALA A 22 -5.84 19.09 -0.53
CA ALA A 22 -5.96 17.77 0.03
C ALA A 22 -5.02 16.85 -0.68
N ALA A 23 -4.88 17.00 -1.96
CA ALA A 23 -4.03 16.12 -2.70
C ALA A 23 -2.58 16.33 -2.36
N LYS A 24 -2.24 17.48 -1.86
CA LYS A 24 -0.88 17.72 -1.52
C LYS A 24 -0.58 17.58 -0.07
N ARG A 25 -1.48 16.98 0.66
CA ARG A 25 -1.22 16.83 2.04
C ARG A 25 -0.01 15.99 2.29
N SER A 26 0.68 16.25 3.34
CA SER A 26 1.82 15.47 3.74
C SER A 26 1.39 14.07 4.14
N ILE A 27 2.21 13.08 3.86
CA ILE A 27 1.92 11.73 4.27
C ILE A 27 1.83 11.70 5.79
N MET A 28 2.47 12.63 6.47
CA MET A 28 2.43 12.65 7.92
C MET A 28 1.07 13.02 8.49
N GLU A 29 0.17 13.52 7.64
CA GLU A 29 -1.17 13.83 8.09
C GLU A 29 -2.11 12.65 7.98
N LEU A 30 -1.66 11.55 7.43
CA LEU A 30 -2.50 10.37 7.32
C LEU A 30 -2.45 9.56 8.61
N PRO A 31 -3.46 8.76 8.86
CA PRO A 31 -3.41 7.84 9.99
C PRO A 31 -2.19 6.95 9.89
N LEU A 32 -1.65 6.54 11.01
CA LEU A 32 -0.44 5.75 11.03
C LEU A 32 -0.49 4.52 10.14
N PHE A 33 -1.60 3.81 10.15
CA PHE A 33 -1.70 2.60 9.34
C PHE A 33 -1.55 2.95 7.86
N GLU A 34 -2.21 4.01 7.42
CA GLU A 34 -2.14 4.39 6.01
C GLU A 34 -0.75 4.90 5.65
N ARG A 35 -0.07 5.54 6.57
CA ARG A 35 1.29 5.96 6.31
C ARG A 35 2.18 4.76 6.11
N ALA A 36 1.99 3.74 6.95
CA ALA A 36 2.80 2.53 6.83
C ALA A 36 2.56 1.85 5.48
N VAL A 37 1.30 1.79 5.06
CA VAL A 37 0.98 1.18 3.78
C VAL A 37 1.71 1.90 2.65
N LEU A 38 1.65 3.23 2.64
CA LEU A 38 2.30 3.98 1.57
C LEU A 38 3.81 3.83 1.59
N ILE A 39 4.39 3.83 2.75
CA ILE A 39 5.84 3.69 2.87
C ILE A 39 6.29 2.32 2.37
N ILE A 40 5.58 1.29 2.77
CA ILE A 40 5.95 -0.06 2.35
C ILE A 40 5.81 -0.20 0.83
N LYS A 41 4.73 0.33 0.27
CA LYS A 41 4.55 0.24 -1.17
C LYS A 41 5.70 0.92 -1.89
N LYS A 42 6.16 2.03 -1.36
CA LYS A 42 7.21 2.75 -2.01
C LYS A 42 8.53 1.98 -1.98
N PHE A 43 8.85 1.39 -0.87
CA PHE A 43 10.10 0.67 -0.78
C PHE A 43 10.06 -0.73 -1.38
N GLU A 44 8.94 -1.43 -1.23
CA GLU A 44 8.88 -2.79 -1.76
C GLU A 44 8.56 -2.82 -3.24
N THR A 45 7.73 -1.92 -3.71
CA THR A 45 7.20 -1.89 -5.06
C THR A 45 6.47 -3.21 -5.33
N LEU A 46 5.71 -3.26 -6.39
CA LEU A 46 4.92 -4.43 -6.69
C LEU A 46 5.81 -5.52 -7.28
N HIS A 47 5.87 -6.64 -6.62
CA HIS A 47 6.76 -7.70 -7.03
C HIS A 47 6.28 -8.39 -8.30
N LYS A 48 7.23 -8.82 -9.11
CA LYS A 48 6.97 -9.47 -10.37
C LYS A 48 7.22 -10.96 -10.25
N PRO A 49 6.80 -11.75 -11.24
CA PRO A 49 6.98 -13.20 -11.16
C PRO A 49 8.39 -13.65 -10.81
N ARG A 50 9.39 -12.90 -11.26
CA ARG A 50 10.76 -13.30 -11.00
C ARG A 50 11.15 -13.15 -9.54
N HIS A 51 10.32 -12.49 -8.75
CA HIS A 51 10.63 -12.30 -7.35
C HIS A 51 10.10 -13.42 -6.46
N TRP A 52 9.54 -14.46 -7.06
CA TRP A 52 9.05 -15.59 -6.29
C TRP A 52 10.12 -16.05 -5.29
N PRO A 53 9.83 -16.34 -4.06
CA PRO A 53 8.49 -16.56 -3.51
C PRO A 53 7.85 -15.33 -2.86
N TYR A 54 8.27 -14.17 -3.28
CA TYR A 54 7.65 -12.94 -2.77
C TYR A 54 6.65 -12.44 -3.79
N VAL A 55 5.44 -12.12 -3.31
CA VAL A 55 4.38 -11.62 -4.17
C VAL A 55 3.84 -10.32 -3.62
N GLY A 56 3.11 -9.58 -4.43
CA GLY A 56 2.51 -8.33 -4.00
C GLY A 56 3.55 -7.33 -3.57
N TYR A 57 3.35 -6.76 -2.40
CA TYR A 57 4.30 -5.79 -1.87
C TYR A 57 5.18 -6.46 -0.81
N GLY A 58 5.79 -7.56 -1.16
CA GLY A 58 6.77 -8.18 -0.27
C GLY A 58 6.26 -9.31 0.61
N HIS A 59 5.12 -9.87 0.27
CA HIS A 59 4.60 -10.98 1.07
C HIS A 59 5.33 -12.26 0.68
N GLN A 60 5.90 -12.95 1.65
CA GLN A 60 6.56 -14.21 1.37
C GLN A 60 5.52 -15.32 1.44
N VAL A 61 5.33 -16.03 0.34
CA VAL A 61 4.32 -17.06 0.26
C VAL A 61 4.61 -18.19 1.24
N GLN A 62 3.61 -18.58 1.99
CA GLN A 62 3.73 -19.64 2.98
C GLN A 62 3.09 -20.92 2.48
N PRO A 63 3.48 -22.08 3.03
CA PRO A 63 2.88 -23.33 2.62
C PRO A 63 1.37 -23.29 2.84
N GLY A 64 0.65 -23.78 1.90
CA GLY A 64 -0.80 -23.80 2.01
C GLY A 64 -1.51 -22.60 1.45
N GLU A 65 -0.79 -21.55 1.11
CA GLU A 65 -1.43 -20.39 0.52
C GLU A 65 -1.72 -20.63 -0.95
N PRO A 66 -2.74 -19.97 -1.48
CA PRO A 66 -3.20 -20.24 -2.84
C PRO A 66 -2.41 -19.53 -3.94
N TYR A 67 -1.14 -19.28 -3.73
CA TYR A 67 -0.35 -18.59 -4.73
C TYR A 67 0.56 -19.58 -5.44
N ARG A 68 0.60 -19.49 -6.79
CA ARG A 68 1.42 -20.38 -7.57
C ARG A 68 2.74 -19.75 -7.88
N ARG A 69 3.74 -20.58 -8.04
CA ARG A 69 5.06 -20.13 -8.36
C ARG A 69 5.02 -19.18 -9.55
N GLY A 70 5.60 -18.04 -9.41
CA GLY A 70 5.66 -17.08 -10.51
C GLY A 70 4.40 -16.28 -10.78
N CYS A 71 3.43 -16.33 -9.89
CA CYS A 71 2.21 -15.59 -10.12
C CYS A 71 2.45 -14.09 -9.94
N GLN A 72 1.58 -13.29 -10.51
CA GLN A 72 1.65 -11.85 -10.42
C GLN A 72 0.33 -11.37 -9.87
N LEU A 73 0.35 -10.69 -8.73
CA LEU A 73 -0.88 -10.15 -8.18
C LEU A 73 -1.18 -8.81 -8.83
N THR A 74 -2.45 -8.47 -8.89
CA THR A 74 -2.83 -7.14 -9.36
C THR A 74 -2.54 -6.18 -8.21
N GLU A 75 -2.54 -4.90 -8.51
CA GLU A 75 -2.30 -3.91 -7.48
C GLU A 75 -3.36 -4.00 -6.38
N ALA A 76 -4.61 -4.25 -6.76
CA ALA A 76 -5.68 -4.35 -5.77
C ALA A 76 -5.47 -5.57 -4.87
N GLN A 77 -5.06 -6.69 -5.45
CA GLN A 77 -4.81 -7.89 -4.65
C GLN A 77 -3.61 -7.67 -3.75
N ALA A 78 -2.58 -7.03 -4.27
CA ALA A 78 -1.37 -6.79 -3.49
C ALA A 78 -1.65 -5.82 -2.35
N ASP A 79 -2.48 -4.81 -2.60
CA ASP A 79 -2.85 -3.86 -1.58
C ASP A 79 -3.60 -4.56 -0.44
N ALA A 80 -4.56 -5.40 -0.79
CA ALA A 80 -5.32 -6.11 0.23
C ALA A 80 -4.44 -7.04 1.05
N LEU A 81 -3.50 -7.71 0.39
CA LEU A 81 -2.60 -8.61 1.08
C LEU A 81 -1.67 -7.84 2.01
N LEU A 82 -1.16 -6.70 1.56
CA LEU A 82 -0.29 -5.88 2.38
C LEU A 82 -1.03 -5.40 3.64
N ARG A 83 -2.27 -4.96 3.48
CA ARG A 83 -3.03 -4.48 4.62
C ARG A 83 -3.30 -5.60 5.62
N LYS A 84 -3.55 -6.80 5.10
CA LYS A 84 -3.78 -7.95 5.96
C LYS A 84 -2.51 -8.29 6.73
N ASP A 85 -1.35 -8.30 6.07
CA ASP A 85 -0.10 -8.61 6.71
C ASP A 85 0.24 -7.53 7.75
N LEU A 86 0.03 -6.27 7.40
CA LEU A 86 0.34 -5.20 8.32
C LEU A 86 -0.55 -5.25 9.55
N ALA A 87 -1.82 -5.60 9.37
CA ALA A 87 -2.72 -5.72 10.49
C ALA A 87 -2.26 -6.83 11.44
N LYS A 88 -1.70 -7.90 10.89
CA LYS A 88 -1.20 -8.97 11.73
C LYS A 88 -0.02 -8.49 12.54
N PHE A 89 0.87 -7.73 11.94
CA PHE A 89 2.01 -7.20 12.67
C PHE A 89 1.56 -6.24 13.75
N CYS A 90 0.57 -5.40 13.44
CA CYS A 90 0.09 -4.46 14.43
C CYS A 90 -0.51 -5.19 15.64
N ALA A 91 -1.26 -6.25 15.38
CA ALA A 91 -1.84 -7.00 16.46
C ALA A 91 -0.77 -7.67 17.31
N LEU A 92 0.28 -8.16 16.65
CA LEU A 92 1.34 -8.83 17.34
C LEU A 92 2.11 -7.84 18.20
N TYR A 93 2.47 -6.69 17.64
CA TYR A 93 3.23 -5.75 18.39
C TYR A 93 2.46 -5.06 19.49
N SER A 94 1.15 -5.00 19.39
CA SER A 94 0.39 -4.36 20.42
C SER A 94 0.53 -5.08 21.75
N GLN A 95 0.95 -6.35 21.69
CA GLN A 95 1.12 -7.09 22.93
C GLN A 95 2.38 -6.65 23.61
N TYR A 96 3.36 -6.17 22.87
CA TYR A 96 4.60 -5.78 23.48
C TYR A 96 4.64 -4.27 23.71
N GLY A 97 3.87 -3.54 22.98
CA GLY A 97 3.90 -2.13 23.10
C GLY A 97 3.06 -1.55 24.18
N LYS A 98 2.34 -2.38 24.90
CA LYS A 98 1.54 -1.87 25.82
C LYS A 98 2.25 -1.77 27.02
N ASP A 99 2.67 -1.31 27.58
CA ASP A 99 3.25 -1.29 28.80
C ASP A 99 3.17 -0.11 29.35
#